data_2f09c8c1636e24bddf6bb80077f37356
#
_entry.id   2f09c8c1636e24bddf6bb80077f37356
#
_cell.length_a   1.000
_cell.length_b   1.000
_cell.length_c   1.000
_cell.angle_alpha   90.00
_cell.angle_beta   90.00
_cell.angle_gamma   90.00
#
_symmetry.space_group_name_H-M   'P 1'
#
loop_
_entity.id
_entity.type
_entity.pdbx_description
1 polymer ?
#
loop_
_entity_poly.entity_id
_entity_poly.type
_entity_poly.pdbx_seq_one_letter_code
_entity_poly.pdbx_strand_id
1 'polypeptide(L)'
;MMRIREVIVVEGRYDQNTLSQVVDATIITLGGFQVFKDREKLEFLRRLAQKRGLIILTDSDGAGFQIRGFLKGALPKELVKQAYIPDIKGKVRR
;
A
#
# COMPACT_ATOMS: atom_id res chain seq x y z
N MET A 1 -5.94 -16.67 10.27
CA MET A 1 -5.39 -15.45 9.69
C MET A 1 -4.96 -15.73 8.26
N MET A 2 -5.38 -14.89 7.33
CA MET A 2 -5.05 -15.09 5.93
C MET A 2 -3.59 -14.78 5.66
N ARG A 3 -2.90 -15.69 4.98
CA ARG A 3 -1.51 -15.47 4.60
C ARG A 3 -1.45 -14.91 3.18
N ILE A 4 -0.73 -13.82 3.02
CA ILE A 4 -0.61 -13.14 1.74
C ILE A 4 0.86 -13.08 1.35
N ARG A 5 1.16 -13.57 0.15
CA ARG A 5 2.53 -13.64 -0.32
C ARG A 5 3.07 -12.27 -0.72
N GLU A 6 2.26 -11.47 -1.38
CA GLU A 6 2.67 -10.15 -1.82
C GLU A 6 2.94 -9.24 -0.63
N VAL A 7 3.79 -8.26 -0.83
CA VAL A 7 4.03 -7.24 0.17
C VAL A 7 2.93 -6.19 0.05
N ILE A 8 2.30 -5.85 1.17
CA ILE A 8 1.22 -4.88 1.19
C ILE A 8 1.80 -3.52 1.55
N VAL A 9 1.49 -2.52 0.74
CA VAL A 9 1.99 -1.16 0.92
C VAL A 9 0.81 -0.28 1.32
N VAL A 10 0.93 0.36 2.48
CA VAL A 10 -0.12 1.24 3.01
C VAL A 10 0.45 2.62 3.27
N GLU A 11 -0.43 3.60 3.47
CA GLU A 11 0.01 4.97 3.65
C GLU A 11 0.63 5.22 5.01
N GLY A 12 0.01 4.72 6.08
CA GLY A 12 0.43 5.10 7.40
C GLY A 12 0.45 3.95 8.39
N ARG A 13 0.96 4.28 9.57
CA ARG A 13 1.15 3.30 10.63
C ARG A 13 -0.16 2.74 11.16
N TYR A 14 -1.19 3.56 11.17
CA TYR A 14 -2.49 3.10 11.64
C TYR A 14 -3.01 1.97 10.76
N ASP A 15 -2.88 2.17 9.45
CA ASP A 15 -3.31 1.15 8.50
C ASP A 15 -2.52 -0.13 8.68
N GLN A 16 -1.22 0.01 8.93
CA GLN A 16 -0.37 -1.14 9.14
C GLN A 16 -0.81 -1.94 10.36
N ASN A 17 -1.07 -1.26 11.48
CA ASN A 17 -1.46 -1.93 12.70
C ASN A 17 -2.80 -2.64 12.55
N THR A 18 -3.76 -1.96 11.93
CA THR A 18 -5.07 -2.53 11.75
C THR A 18 -5.02 -3.77 10.86
N LEU A 19 -4.30 -3.67 9.77
CA LEU A 19 -4.22 -4.75 8.82
C LEU A 19 -3.45 -5.95 9.37
N SER A 20 -2.42 -5.71 10.15
CA SER A 20 -1.60 -6.79 10.70
C SER A 20 -2.38 -7.68 11.65
N GLN A 21 -3.53 -7.24 12.11
CA GLN A 21 -4.35 -8.04 13.01
C GLN A 21 -5.21 -9.05 12.24
N VAL A 22 -5.35 -8.87 10.94
CA VAL A 22 -6.23 -9.73 10.16
C VAL A 22 -5.52 -10.51 9.04
N VAL A 23 -4.31 -10.11 8.69
CA VAL A 23 -3.56 -10.82 7.65
C VAL A 23 -2.14 -11.11 8.12
N ASP A 24 -1.60 -12.20 7.61
CA ASP A 24 -0.20 -12.57 7.84
C ASP A 24 0.56 -12.20 6.59
N ALA A 25 1.14 -11.02 6.58
CA ALA A 25 1.83 -10.50 5.42
C ALA A 25 2.87 -9.46 5.85
N THR A 26 3.80 -9.19 4.96
CA THR A 26 4.74 -8.09 5.16
C THR A 26 4.03 -6.80 4.76
N ILE A 27 3.97 -5.85 5.67
CA ILE A 27 3.27 -4.60 5.45
C ILE A 27 4.25 -3.44 5.59
N ILE A 28 4.31 -2.59 4.57
CA ILE A 28 5.25 -1.46 4.55
C ILE A 28 4.44 -0.17 4.50
N THR A 29 4.85 0.80 5.31
CA THR A 29 4.21 2.12 5.30
C THR A 29 5.01 3.07 4.42
N LEU A 30 4.30 3.94 3.72
CA LEU A 30 4.94 4.90 2.82
C LEU A 30 5.32 6.21 3.50
N GLY A 31 4.70 6.53 4.62
CA GLY A 31 4.96 7.80 5.26
C GLY A 31 4.34 8.96 4.50
N GLY A 32 3.16 8.72 3.93
CA GLY A 32 2.43 9.78 3.22
C GLY A 32 3.16 10.19 1.95
N PHE A 33 3.30 11.50 1.75
CA PHE A 33 3.88 12.02 0.53
C PHE A 33 5.39 11.97 0.48
N GLN A 34 6.05 11.48 1.52
CA GLN A 34 7.51 11.38 1.50
C GLN A 34 8.00 10.45 0.42
N VAL A 35 7.17 9.50 0.02
CA VAL A 35 7.56 8.55 -1.02
C VAL A 35 7.91 9.24 -2.34
N PHE A 36 7.36 10.41 -2.57
CA PHE A 36 7.64 11.15 -3.80
C PHE A 36 9.10 11.59 -3.89
N LYS A 37 9.78 11.72 -2.77
CA LYS A 37 11.15 12.20 -2.72
C LYS A 37 12.16 11.14 -2.30
N ASP A 38 11.70 9.98 -1.91
CA ASP A 38 12.57 8.96 -1.35
C ASP A 38 12.91 7.91 -2.40
N ARG A 39 14.01 8.15 -3.09
CA ARG A 39 14.44 7.25 -4.14
C ARG A 39 14.84 5.88 -3.63
N GLU A 40 15.45 5.84 -2.46
CA GLU A 40 15.86 4.56 -1.88
C GLU A 40 14.67 3.70 -1.55
N LYS A 41 13.63 4.31 -1.02
CA LYS A 41 12.42 3.58 -0.69
C LYS A 41 11.74 3.08 -1.95
N LEU A 42 11.72 3.90 -2.99
CA LEU A 42 11.13 3.51 -4.26
C LEU A 42 11.87 2.33 -4.89
N GLU A 43 13.18 2.36 -4.82
CA GLU A 43 14.00 1.27 -5.34
C GLU A 43 13.77 -0.01 -4.55
N PHE A 44 13.64 0.13 -3.23
CA PHE A 44 13.33 -1.00 -2.38
C PHE A 44 11.98 -1.63 -2.75
N LEU A 45 10.97 -0.80 -2.97
CA LEU A 45 9.66 -1.28 -3.39
C LEU A 45 9.73 -1.98 -4.75
N ARG A 46 10.54 -1.45 -5.66
CA ARG A 46 10.71 -2.07 -6.97
C ARG A 46 11.28 -3.47 -6.85
N ARG A 47 12.28 -3.65 -5.99
CA ARG A 47 12.87 -4.96 -5.77
C ARG A 47 11.87 -5.93 -5.15
N LEU A 48 11.08 -5.46 -4.20
CA LEU A 48 10.08 -6.30 -3.59
C LEU A 48 9.01 -6.70 -4.60
N ALA A 49 8.63 -5.78 -5.48
CA ALA A 49 7.66 -6.08 -6.52
C ALA A 49 8.17 -7.21 -7.40
N GLN A 50 9.44 -7.18 -7.74
CA GLN A 50 10.02 -8.22 -8.60
C GLN A 50 10.12 -9.56 -7.91
N LYS A 51 10.35 -9.56 -6.61
CA LYS A 51 10.50 -10.81 -5.87
C LYS A 51 9.18 -11.41 -5.42
N ARG A 52 8.26 -10.58 -4.96
CA ARG A 52 7.05 -11.07 -4.33
C ARG A 52 5.77 -10.47 -4.87
N GLY A 53 5.87 -9.37 -5.60
CA GLY A 53 4.69 -8.62 -6.00
C GLY A 53 4.27 -7.67 -4.91
N LEU A 54 3.55 -6.63 -5.28
CA LEU A 54 3.07 -5.64 -4.33
C LEU A 54 1.57 -5.50 -4.44
N ILE A 55 0.94 -5.20 -3.31
CA ILE A 55 -0.45 -4.78 -3.26
C ILE A 55 -0.45 -3.39 -2.65
N ILE A 56 -0.90 -2.40 -3.40
CA ILE A 56 -1.03 -1.04 -2.89
C ILE A 56 -2.43 -0.87 -2.35
N LEU A 57 -2.52 -0.61 -1.06
CA LEU A 57 -3.80 -0.52 -0.37
C LEU A 57 -3.91 0.88 0.25
N THR A 58 -4.78 1.70 -0.30
CA THR A 58 -4.96 3.07 0.19
C THR A 58 -6.44 3.40 0.29
N ASP A 59 -6.73 4.48 1.00
CA ASP A 59 -8.08 5.01 1.07
C ASP A 59 -8.49 5.56 -0.29
N SER A 60 -9.79 5.68 -0.50
CA SER A 60 -10.34 6.24 -1.72
C SER A 60 -10.45 7.76 -1.63
N ASP A 61 -9.39 8.43 -1.20
CA ASP A 61 -9.41 9.89 -1.10
C ASP A 61 -8.36 10.49 -2.04
N GLY A 62 -8.29 11.82 -2.06
CA GLY A 62 -7.39 12.51 -2.96
C GLY A 62 -5.93 12.18 -2.74
N ALA A 63 -5.53 12.08 -1.47
CA ALA A 63 -4.14 11.76 -1.15
C ALA A 63 -3.80 10.34 -1.60
N GLY A 64 -4.72 9.42 -1.37
CA GLY A 64 -4.52 8.04 -1.79
C GLY A 64 -4.39 7.91 -3.29
N PHE A 65 -5.19 8.66 -4.03
CA PHE A 65 -5.13 8.64 -5.48
C PHE A 65 -3.82 9.21 -6.00
N GLN A 66 -3.29 10.26 -5.36
CA GLN A 66 -2.02 10.83 -5.78
C GLN A 66 -0.86 9.87 -5.55
N ILE A 67 -0.83 9.22 -4.41
CA ILE A 67 0.19 8.25 -4.09
C ILE A 67 0.11 7.07 -5.06
N ARG A 68 -1.09 6.61 -5.32
CA ARG A 68 -1.33 5.50 -6.23
C ARG A 68 -0.86 5.83 -7.64
N GLY A 69 -1.18 7.03 -8.11
CA GLY A 69 -0.78 7.46 -9.43
C GLY A 69 0.73 7.53 -9.57
N PHE A 70 1.40 8.03 -8.54
CA PHE A 70 2.85 8.11 -8.56
C PHE A 70 3.48 6.72 -8.63
N LEU A 71 3.02 5.81 -7.78
CA LEU A 71 3.59 4.46 -7.73
C LEU A 71 3.28 3.67 -9.00
N LYS A 72 2.11 3.89 -9.56
CA LYS A 72 1.72 3.22 -10.79
C LYS A 72 2.67 3.57 -11.94
N GLY A 73 3.15 4.82 -11.97
CA GLY A 73 4.10 5.22 -13.00
C GLY A 73 5.52 4.82 -12.71
N ALA A 74 5.85 4.55 -11.45
CA ALA A 74 7.24 4.30 -11.03
C ALA A 74 7.57 2.81 -10.89
N LEU A 75 6.56 1.94 -10.80
CA LEU A 75 6.78 0.52 -10.56
C LEU A 75 6.27 -0.31 -11.72
N PRO A 76 6.79 -1.54 -11.90
CA PRO A 76 6.31 -2.41 -12.97
C PRO A 76 4.84 -2.72 -12.80
N LYS A 77 4.07 -2.42 -13.81
CA LYS A 77 2.62 -2.51 -13.76
C LYS A 77 2.12 -3.91 -13.47
N GLU A 78 2.73 -4.89 -14.10
CA GLU A 78 2.29 -6.27 -13.99
C GLU A 78 2.61 -6.90 -12.63
N LEU A 79 3.45 -6.24 -11.84
CA LEU A 79 3.85 -6.76 -10.54
C LEU A 79 3.14 -6.08 -9.39
N VAL A 80 2.26 -5.13 -9.68
CA VAL A 80 1.61 -4.32 -8.66
C VAL A 80 0.11 -4.45 -8.79
N LYS A 81 -0.53 -4.88 -7.71
CA LYS A 81 -1.99 -4.95 -7.63
C LYS A 81 -2.51 -3.76 -6.86
N GLN A 82 -3.64 -3.24 -7.29
CA GLN A 82 -4.28 -2.10 -6.65
C GLN A 82 -5.48 -2.57 -5.86
N ALA A 83 -5.55 -2.15 -4.61
CA ALA A 83 -6.70 -2.45 -3.77
C ALA A 83 -7.11 -1.16 -3.06
N TYR A 84 -8.39 -1.03 -2.75
CA TYR A 84 -8.92 0.15 -2.11
C TYR A 84 -9.58 -0.24 -0.81
N ILE A 85 -9.41 0.61 0.19
CA ILE A 85 -10.12 0.46 1.43
C ILE A 85 -11.51 1.04 1.18
N PRO A 86 -12.57 0.25 1.35
CA PRO A 86 -13.91 0.75 1.08
C PRO A 86 -14.25 1.93 1.99
N ASP A 87 -15.00 2.87 1.46
CA ASP A 87 -15.44 4.01 2.22
C ASP A 87 -16.70 3.64 2.99
N ILE A 88 -16.52 2.97 4.10
CA ILE A 88 -17.65 2.52 4.91
C ILE A 88 -17.64 3.20 6.28
N LYS A 89 -16.89 4.27 6.41
CA LYS A 89 -16.77 4.90 7.71
C LYS A 89 -18.08 5.38 8.29
N GLY A 90 -18.91 5.98 7.47
CA GLY A 90 -20.19 6.45 7.93
C GLY A 90 -21.12 5.34 8.38
N LYS A 91 -20.89 4.14 7.90
CA LYS A 91 -21.71 3.00 8.25
C LYS A 91 -21.19 2.28 9.48
N VAL A 92 -19.90 2.25 9.60
CA VAL A 92 -19.27 1.48 10.66
C VAL A 92 -19.31 2.21 11.97
N ARG A 93 -19.09 3.49 11.86
CA ARG A 93 -19.08 4.20 13.05
C ARG A 93 -20.38 4.40 13.58
N ARG A 94 -20.50 4.26 14.28
CA ARG A 94 -21.67 4.50 14.54
C ARG A 94 -21.85 4.08 15.55
#